data_fbe102450b71386002c19ecbdb42c01d
#
_entry.id   fbe102450b71386002c19ecbdb42c01d
#
_cell.length_a   1.000
_cell.length_b   1.000
_cell.length_c   1.000
_cell.angle_alpha   90.00
_cell.angle_beta   90.00
_cell.angle_gamma   90.00
#
_symmetry.space_group_name_H-M   'P 1'
#
loop_
_entity.id
_entity.type
_entity.pdbx_description
1 polymer ?
#
loop_
_entity_poly.entity_id
_entity_poly.type
_entity_poly.pdbx_seq_one_letter_code
_entity_poly.pdbx_strand_id
1 'polypeptide(L)'
;VAAIFDVSFGAELTVKSYLEHIKGNSPDLVIAQPCPALVNYAEIYRPELLGSFAPADSPMLHTIKMIREFWPRYAGHRVAVLSPCIAKKREFVQTGFGDFNVTMSRLKSCLDERNIRLSTFPEVDYDNPPAERAVLFSSPGGLLRTAERWHPEIKERTRKIEGPRIIYNYLNSLEKLRREKKAPLLVDCLNCELGCNGGTGTDYKNS
;
A
#
# COMPACT_ATOMS: atom_id res chain seq x y z
N VAL A 1 -21.13 -6.68 -10.63
CA VAL A 1 -20.03 -7.04 -9.71
C VAL A 1 -20.42 -8.33 -9.03
N ALA A 2 -19.53 -9.33 -9.03
CA ALA A 2 -19.82 -10.63 -8.44
C ALA A 2 -19.51 -10.67 -6.93
N ALA A 3 -18.49 -9.91 -6.51
CA ALA A 3 -18.09 -9.80 -5.11
C ALA A 3 -17.29 -8.51 -4.88
N ILE A 4 -17.22 -8.05 -3.63
CA ILE A 4 -16.50 -6.86 -3.20
C ILE A 4 -15.63 -7.23 -1.99
N PHE A 5 -14.33 -6.97 -2.10
CA PHE A 5 -13.35 -7.28 -1.05
C PHE A 5 -12.69 -6.00 -0.51
N ASP A 6 -12.60 -5.89 0.79
CA ASP A 6 -11.84 -4.81 1.45
C ASP A 6 -10.34 -5.13 1.46
N VAL A 7 -9.55 -4.19 0.93
CA VAL A 7 -8.09 -4.31 0.84
C VAL A 7 -7.39 -4.11 2.19
N SER A 8 -8.08 -3.58 3.19
CA SER A 8 -7.50 -3.37 4.52
C SER A 8 -7.06 -4.68 5.19
N PHE A 9 -7.75 -5.80 4.91
CA PHE A 9 -7.31 -7.12 5.35
C PHE A 9 -5.97 -7.53 4.70
N GLY A 10 -5.80 -7.27 3.40
CA GLY A 10 -4.52 -7.47 2.72
C GLY A 10 -3.40 -6.58 3.28
N ALA A 11 -3.75 -5.39 3.78
CA ALA A 11 -2.77 -4.53 4.45
C ALA A 11 -2.27 -5.11 5.78
N GLU A 12 -3.10 -5.83 6.52
CA GLU A 12 -2.65 -6.58 7.70
C GLU A 12 -1.62 -7.65 7.34
N LEU A 13 -1.88 -8.41 6.26
CA LEU A 13 -0.95 -9.41 5.74
C LEU A 13 0.37 -8.78 5.31
N THR A 14 0.32 -7.60 4.65
CA THR A 14 1.52 -6.85 4.26
C THR A 14 2.37 -6.47 5.47
N VAL A 15 1.77 -5.89 6.52
CA VAL A 15 2.50 -5.51 7.73
C VAL A 15 3.07 -6.74 8.44
N LYS A 16 2.30 -7.81 8.52
CA LYS A 16 2.77 -9.08 9.10
C LYS A 16 3.99 -9.60 8.35
N SER A 17 3.97 -9.58 7.02
CA SER A 17 5.11 -9.99 6.20
C SER A 17 6.36 -9.15 6.46
N TYR A 18 6.23 -7.83 6.69
CA TYR A 18 7.35 -6.99 7.08
C TYR A 18 7.93 -7.39 8.44
N LEU A 19 7.08 -7.62 9.42
CA LEU A 19 7.51 -8.01 10.77
C LEU A 19 8.17 -9.38 10.77
N GLU A 20 7.64 -10.34 10.03
CA GLU A 20 8.22 -11.67 9.85
C GLU A 20 9.59 -11.58 9.15
N HIS A 21 9.72 -10.76 8.11
CA HIS A 21 10.99 -10.52 7.44
C HIS A 21 12.02 -9.92 8.39
N ILE A 22 11.65 -8.91 9.18
CA ILE A 22 12.52 -8.30 10.18
C ILE A 22 12.98 -9.33 11.22
N LYS A 23 12.06 -10.14 11.73
CA LYS A 23 12.35 -11.17 12.74
C LYS A 23 13.24 -12.29 12.19
N GLY A 24 12.95 -12.76 10.98
CA GLY A 24 13.63 -13.93 10.40
C GLY A 24 15.01 -13.62 9.86
N ASN A 25 15.24 -12.41 9.34
CA ASN A 25 16.48 -12.06 8.64
C ASN A 25 17.35 -11.04 9.38
N SER A 26 16.84 -10.44 10.45
CA SER A 26 17.54 -9.40 11.25
C SER A 26 18.23 -8.32 10.38
N PRO A 27 17.54 -7.73 9.40
CA PRO A 27 18.12 -6.72 8.52
C PRO A 27 18.47 -5.46 9.31
N ASP A 28 19.43 -4.69 8.81
CA ASP A 28 19.80 -3.39 9.38
C ASP A 28 18.88 -2.25 8.92
N LEU A 29 18.21 -2.44 7.78
CA LEU A 29 17.28 -1.47 7.19
C LEU A 29 16.21 -2.20 6.38
N VAL A 30 14.94 -1.83 6.58
CA VAL A 30 13.81 -2.25 5.75
C VAL A 30 13.05 -1.01 5.28
N ILE A 31 12.88 -0.87 3.97
CA ILE A 31 12.04 0.15 3.37
C ILE A 31 10.70 -0.48 3.01
N ALA A 32 9.62 0.03 3.55
CA ALA A 32 8.29 -0.41 3.17
C ALA A 32 8.00 -0.08 1.70
N GLN A 33 7.41 -1.01 0.95
CA GLN A 33 7.22 -0.86 -0.50
C GLN A 33 5.76 -0.87 -0.99
N PRO A 34 4.77 -0.36 -0.26
CA PRO A 34 3.40 -0.37 -0.79
C PRO A 34 3.18 0.67 -1.89
N CYS A 35 4.19 1.52 -2.14
CA CYS A 35 4.13 2.64 -3.07
C CYS A 35 4.98 2.41 -4.32
N PRO A 36 4.40 2.08 -5.49
CA PRO A 36 5.15 1.84 -6.72
C PRO A 36 5.98 3.05 -7.20
N ALA A 37 5.60 4.27 -6.82
CA ALA A 37 6.38 5.47 -7.17
C ALA A 37 7.73 5.50 -6.48
N LEU A 38 7.80 5.02 -5.23
CA LEU A 38 9.06 4.95 -4.48
C LEU A 38 9.96 3.82 -5.00
N VAL A 39 9.37 2.69 -5.37
CA VAL A 39 10.11 1.60 -6.02
C VAL A 39 10.71 2.08 -7.34
N ASN A 40 9.93 2.76 -8.19
CA ASN A 40 10.43 3.37 -9.42
C ASN A 40 11.59 4.35 -9.18
N TYR A 41 11.43 5.20 -8.17
CA TYR A 41 12.49 6.15 -7.83
C TYR A 41 13.80 5.44 -7.45
N ALA A 42 13.69 4.40 -6.62
CA ALA A 42 14.86 3.63 -6.20
C ALA A 42 15.52 2.92 -7.40
N GLU A 43 14.75 2.29 -8.27
CA GLU A 43 15.27 1.61 -9.47
C GLU A 43 16.07 2.55 -10.38
N ILE A 44 15.61 3.79 -10.53
CA ILE A 44 16.23 4.75 -11.46
C ILE A 44 17.39 5.51 -10.80
N TYR A 45 17.21 5.94 -9.56
CA TYR A 45 18.12 6.91 -8.94
C TYR A 45 18.91 6.38 -7.74
N ARG A 46 18.45 5.29 -7.12
CA ARG A 46 19.03 4.73 -5.88
C ARG A 46 19.02 3.20 -5.88
N PRO A 47 19.60 2.57 -6.93
CA PRO A 47 19.54 1.11 -7.06
C PRO A 47 20.19 0.36 -5.89
N GLU A 48 21.11 0.98 -5.17
CA GLU A 48 21.73 0.44 -3.97
C GLU A 48 20.75 0.21 -2.82
N LEU A 49 19.59 0.87 -2.82
CA LEU A 49 18.55 0.69 -1.81
C LEU A 49 17.61 -0.49 -2.11
N LEU A 50 17.63 -1.04 -3.33
CA LEU A 50 16.67 -2.07 -3.74
C LEU A 50 16.70 -3.30 -2.82
N GLY A 51 17.88 -3.71 -2.37
CA GLY A 51 18.03 -4.82 -1.42
C GLY A 51 17.46 -4.55 -0.03
N SER A 52 17.11 -3.30 0.29
CA SER A 52 16.47 -2.92 1.55
C SER A 52 14.95 -2.79 1.45
N PHE A 53 14.38 -2.84 0.24
CA PHE A 53 12.92 -2.89 0.13
C PHE A 53 12.39 -4.22 0.63
N ALA A 54 11.33 -4.15 1.43
CA ALA A 54 10.73 -5.35 2.01
C ALA A 54 10.25 -6.31 0.90
N PRO A 55 10.63 -7.60 0.95
CA PRO A 55 10.19 -8.60 -0.03
C PRO A 55 8.75 -9.07 0.28
N ALA A 56 7.80 -8.15 0.28
CA ALA A 56 6.42 -8.41 0.61
C ALA A 56 5.49 -7.84 -0.45
N ASP A 57 4.39 -8.52 -0.70
CA ASP A 57 3.35 -8.04 -1.59
C ASP A 57 2.68 -6.77 -1.04
N SER A 58 2.16 -5.94 -1.92
CA SER A 58 1.31 -4.82 -1.50
C SER A 58 -0.04 -5.33 -0.94
N PRO A 59 -0.76 -4.50 -0.15
CA PRO A 59 -2.10 -4.85 0.33
C PRO A 59 -3.05 -5.36 -0.75
N MET A 60 -3.00 -4.74 -1.91
CA MET A 60 -3.80 -5.12 -3.07
C MET A 60 -3.43 -6.53 -3.57
N LEU A 61 -2.14 -6.83 -3.72
CA LEU A 61 -1.68 -8.13 -4.19
C LEU A 61 -1.99 -9.22 -3.17
N HIS A 62 -1.78 -8.98 -1.88
CA HIS A 62 -2.20 -9.92 -0.83
C HIS A 62 -3.69 -10.22 -0.91
N THR A 63 -4.54 -9.21 -1.09
CA THR A 63 -5.99 -9.41 -1.23
C THR A 63 -6.31 -10.24 -2.46
N ILE A 64 -5.72 -9.97 -3.62
CA ILE A 64 -5.99 -10.74 -4.85
C ILE A 64 -5.53 -12.19 -4.69
N LYS A 65 -4.34 -12.43 -4.14
CA LYS A 65 -3.84 -13.78 -3.86
C LYS A 65 -4.77 -14.53 -2.91
N MET A 66 -5.18 -13.88 -1.82
CA MET A 66 -6.15 -14.42 -0.87
C MET A 66 -7.46 -14.81 -1.55
N ILE A 67 -8.02 -13.96 -2.43
CA ILE A 67 -9.24 -14.29 -3.19
C ILE A 67 -9.03 -15.54 -4.05
N ARG A 68 -7.91 -15.64 -4.73
CA ARG A 68 -7.59 -16.77 -5.60
C ARG A 68 -7.47 -18.08 -4.81
N GLU A 69 -6.95 -18.03 -3.60
CA GLU A 69 -6.73 -19.20 -2.75
C GLU A 69 -7.98 -19.63 -1.98
N PHE A 70 -8.67 -18.68 -1.34
CA PHE A 70 -9.75 -19.01 -0.41
C PHE A 70 -11.15 -18.87 -0.98
N TRP A 71 -11.31 -18.23 -2.15
CA TRP A 71 -12.60 -18.11 -2.85
C TRP A 71 -12.52 -18.66 -4.28
N PRO A 72 -12.32 -19.96 -4.46
CA PRO A 72 -12.12 -20.60 -5.78
C PRO A 72 -13.28 -20.34 -6.75
N ARG A 73 -14.48 -20.05 -6.24
CA ARG A 73 -15.64 -19.66 -7.06
C ARG A 73 -15.40 -18.39 -7.90
N TYR A 74 -14.43 -17.56 -7.49
CA TYR A 74 -14.05 -16.33 -8.22
C TYR A 74 -12.77 -16.48 -9.03
N ALA A 75 -12.16 -17.66 -9.09
CA ALA A 75 -10.87 -17.88 -9.76
C ALA A 75 -10.84 -17.41 -11.23
N GLY A 76 -11.95 -17.59 -11.96
CA GLY A 76 -12.09 -17.16 -13.36
C GLY A 76 -12.59 -15.71 -13.54
N HIS A 77 -12.88 -14.99 -12.45
CA HIS A 77 -13.39 -13.63 -12.56
C HIS A 77 -12.25 -12.62 -12.78
N ARG A 78 -12.56 -11.56 -13.54
CA ARG A 78 -11.68 -10.40 -13.65
C ARG A 78 -11.69 -9.61 -12.37
N VAL A 79 -10.52 -9.07 -12.02
CA VAL A 79 -10.29 -8.28 -10.81
C VAL A 79 -10.12 -6.81 -11.18
N ALA A 80 -11.05 -5.98 -10.72
CA ALA A 80 -10.92 -4.53 -10.77
C ALA A 80 -10.57 -4.00 -9.37
N VAL A 81 -9.48 -3.27 -9.26
CA VAL A 81 -9.07 -2.64 -8.01
C VAL A 81 -9.45 -1.16 -8.04
N LEU A 82 -10.30 -0.76 -7.11
CA LEU A 82 -10.57 0.65 -6.85
C LEU A 82 -9.44 1.21 -6.00
N SER A 83 -8.67 2.14 -6.55
CA SER A 83 -7.46 2.64 -5.93
C SER A 83 -7.33 4.17 -5.96
N PRO A 84 -6.61 4.74 -4.99
CA PRO A 84 -6.31 6.17 -4.97
C PRO A 84 -5.16 6.57 -5.92
N CYS A 85 -4.59 5.63 -6.70
CA CYS A 85 -3.34 5.90 -7.41
C CYS A 85 -3.25 5.19 -8.77
N ILE A 86 -2.85 5.93 -9.81
CA ILE A 86 -2.60 5.36 -11.14
C ILE A 86 -1.35 4.47 -11.19
N ALA A 87 -0.37 4.70 -10.31
CA ALA A 87 0.87 3.92 -10.29
C ALA A 87 0.66 2.45 -9.90
N LYS A 88 -0.47 2.10 -9.27
CA LYS A 88 -0.83 0.72 -8.95
C LYS A 88 -0.94 -0.19 -10.17
N LYS A 89 -1.23 0.37 -11.35
CA LYS A 89 -1.24 -0.38 -12.60
C LYS A 89 0.10 -1.10 -12.88
N ARG A 90 1.22 -0.55 -12.40
CA ARG A 90 2.53 -1.19 -12.55
C ARG A 90 2.56 -2.58 -11.92
N GLU A 91 2.00 -2.74 -10.73
CA GLU A 91 1.97 -4.03 -10.02
C GLU A 91 1.23 -5.09 -10.84
N PHE A 92 0.15 -4.73 -11.54
CA PHE A 92 -0.59 -5.65 -12.42
C PHE A 92 0.28 -6.14 -13.59
N VAL A 93 1.01 -5.21 -14.22
CA VAL A 93 1.89 -5.55 -15.34
C VAL A 93 3.05 -6.47 -14.90
N GLN A 94 3.61 -6.21 -13.72
CA GLN A 94 4.76 -6.97 -13.21
C GLN A 94 4.38 -8.36 -12.68
N THR A 95 3.18 -8.49 -12.09
CA THR A 95 2.79 -9.73 -11.39
C THR A 95 1.78 -10.58 -12.16
N GLY A 96 1.10 -10.01 -13.15
CA GLY A 96 -0.03 -10.66 -13.82
C GLY A 96 -1.29 -10.78 -12.96
N PHE A 97 -1.30 -10.21 -11.75
CA PHE A 97 -2.47 -10.17 -10.87
C PHE A 97 -3.22 -8.85 -11.02
N GLY A 98 -4.55 -8.96 -11.18
CA GLY A 98 -5.43 -7.81 -11.39
C GLY A 98 -5.56 -7.42 -12.88
N ASP A 99 -6.76 -7.04 -13.27
CA ASP A 99 -7.07 -6.70 -14.66
C ASP A 99 -7.26 -5.19 -14.87
N PHE A 100 -7.87 -4.52 -13.89
CA PHE A 100 -8.21 -3.11 -14.01
C PHE A 100 -7.81 -2.33 -12.76
N ASN A 101 -7.09 -1.23 -12.96
CA ASN A 101 -6.89 -0.21 -11.95
C ASN A 101 -7.88 0.93 -12.19
N VAL A 102 -8.89 1.02 -11.35
CA VAL A 102 -9.93 2.07 -11.41
C VAL A 102 -9.63 3.09 -10.32
N THR A 103 -9.42 4.35 -10.70
CA THR A 103 -9.18 5.40 -9.71
C THR A 103 -10.48 5.87 -9.07
N MET A 104 -10.42 6.38 -7.83
CA MET A 104 -11.58 6.95 -7.12
C MET A 104 -12.21 8.08 -7.93
N SER A 105 -11.39 8.99 -8.48
CA SER A 105 -11.84 10.09 -9.33
C SER A 105 -12.54 9.61 -10.60
N ARG A 106 -12.02 8.55 -11.25
CA ARG A 106 -12.70 7.99 -12.45
C ARG A 106 -14.02 7.32 -12.10
N LEU A 107 -14.08 6.60 -10.98
CA LEU A 107 -15.34 6.04 -10.51
C LEU A 107 -16.37 7.15 -10.27
N LYS A 108 -15.98 8.20 -9.54
CA LYS A 108 -16.85 9.36 -9.28
C LYS A 108 -17.36 9.97 -10.59
N SER A 109 -16.48 10.28 -11.55
CA SER A 109 -16.90 10.81 -12.85
C SER A 109 -17.89 9.89 -13.56
N CYS A 110 -17.67 8.57 -13.51
CA CYS A 110 -18.58 7.61 -14.13
C CYS A 110 -19.97 7.60 -13.47
N LEU A 111 -20.03 7.75 -12.15
CA LEU A 111 -21.30 7.85 -11.42
C LEU A 111 -22.04 9.15 -11.79
N ASP A 112 -21.31 10.27 -11.82
CA ASP A 112 -21.85 11.59 -12.18
C ASP A 112 -22.39 11.60 -13.63
N GLU A 113 -21.59 11.11 -14.59
CA GLU A 113 -21.97 10.99 -16.01
C GLU A 113 -23.26 10.17 -16.22
N ARG A 114 -23.51 9.19 -15.35
CA ARG A 114 -24.67 8.30 -15.41
C ARG A 114 -25.81 8.69 -14.47
N ASN A 115 -25.68 9.81 -13.77
CA ASN A 115 -26.64 10.26 -12.76
C ASN A 115 -26.92 9.21 -11.66
N ILE A 116 -25.91 8.41 -11.29
CA ILE A 116 -26.04 7.39 -10.25
C ILE A 116 -25.77 8.03 -8.88
N ARG A 117 -26.77 8.01 -8.01
CA ARG A 117 -26.67 8.49 -6.62
C ARG A 117 -26.49 7.31 -5.68
N LEU A 118 -25.32 7.17 -5.07
CA LEU A 118 -25.02 6.04 -4.17
C LEU A 118 -25.99 5.93 -2.99
N SER A 119 -26.46 7.07 -2.46
CA SER A 119 -27.42 7.12 -1.35
C SER A 119 -28.78 6.48 -1.62
N THR A 120 -29.08 6.15 -2.89
CA THR A 120 -30.32 5.46 -3.26
C THR A 120 -30.20 3.94 -3.25
N PHE A 121 -29.01 3.41 -3.03
CA PHE A 121 -28.76 1.96 -2.98
C PHE A 121 -28.58 1.50 -1.53
N PRO A 122 -28.96 0.26 -1.22
CA PRO A 122 -28.72 -0.29 0.11
C PRO A 122 -27.21 -0.45 0.37
N GLU A 123 -26.83 -0.32 1.63
CA GLU A 123 -25.48 -0.68 2.08
C GLU A 123 -25.32 -2.20 2.04
N VAL A 124 -24.14 -2.66 1.69
CA VAL A 124 -23.77 -4.07 1.66
C VAL A 124 -22.42 -4.27 2.31
N ASP A 125 -22.23 -5.41 2.94
CA ASP A 125 -20.94 -5.80 3.53
C ASP A 125 -19.96 -6.28 2.45
N TYR A 126 -18.68 -6.29 2.81
CA TYR A 126 -17.64 -6.91 2.02
C TYR A 126 -17.74 -8.45 2.09
N ASP A 127 -17.24 -9.12 1.05
CA ASP A 127 -17.22 -10.58 0.95
C ASP A 127 -16.06 -11.23 1.75
N ASN A 128 -15.19 -10.44 2.35
CA ASN A 128 -14.11 -10.89 3.24
C ASN A 128 -14.32 -10.38 4.68
N PRO A 129 -13.67 -11.03 5.67
CA PRO A 129 -13.67 -10.52 7.02
C PRO A 129 -13.14 -9.09 7.11
N PRO A 130 -13.67 -8.25 8.00
CA PRO A 130 -13.17 -6.91 8.22
C PRO A 130 -11.73 -6.95 8.75
N ALA A 131 -10.94 -5.94 8.38
CA ALA A 131 -9.65 -5.73 8.99
C ALA A 131 -9.79 -5.23 10.42
N GLU A 132 -8.98 -5.75 11.34
CA GLU A 132 -8.99 -5.33 12.73
C GLU A 132 -8.08 -4.13 12.99
N ARG A 133 -6.96 -4.04 12.25
CA ARG A 133 -5.83 -3.16 12.60
C ARG A 133 -5.39 -2.22 11.49
N ALA A 134 -5.49 -2.64 10.24
CA ALA A 134 -4.89 -1.95 9.11
C ALA A 134 -5.85 -1.05 8.32
N VAL A 135 -7.02 -0.72 8.84
CA VAL A 135 -8.01 0.15 8.18
C VAL A 135 -7.41 1.50 7.77
N LEU A 136 -6.50 2.04 8.58
CA LEU A 136 -5.82 3.31 8.31
C LEU A 136 -4.44 3.16 7.64
N PHE A 137 -4.12 1.98 7.08
CA PHE A 137 -2.82 1.70 6.48
C PHE A 137 -2.41 2.72 5.40
N SER A 138 -3.36 3.17 4.60
CA SER A 138 -3.14 4.12 3.50
C SER A 138 -2.86 5.56 3.93
N SER A 139 -3.06 5.89 5.22
CA SER A 139 -2.80 7.22 5.77
C SER A 139 -1.36 7.35 6.29
N PRO A 140 -0.83 8.58 6.47
CA PRO A 140 0.49 8.80 7.04
C PRO A 140 0.72 8.05 8.35
N GLY A 141 1.77 7.22 8.42
CA GLY A 141 2.08 6.38 9.58
C GLY A 141 1.08 5.24 9.86
N GLY A 142 0.26 4.87 8.89
CA GLY A 142 -0.71 3.80 9.03
C GLY A 142 -0.08 2.42 9.17
N LEU A 143 1.03 2.18 8.46
CA LEU A 143 1.82 0.97 8.61
C LEU A 143 2.39 0.88 10.03
N LEU A 144 3.04 1.93 10.51
CA LEU A 144 3.62 1.97 11.86
C LEU A 144 2.53 1.71 12.93
N ARG A 145 1.40 2.40 12.88
CA ARG A 145 0.28 2.17 13.83
C ARG A 145 -0.23 0.73 13.82
N THR A 146 -0.20 0.08 12.66
CA THR A 146 -0.59 -1.33 12.54
C THR A 146 0.48 -2.24 13.14
N ALA A 147 1.75 -1.98 12.84
CA ALA A 147 2.88 -2.77 13.35
C ALA A 147 3.03 -2.68 14.87
N GLU A 148 2.84 -1.50 15.46
CA GLU A 148 2.90 -1.26 16.91
C GLU A 148 1.91 -2.14 17.71
N ARG A 149 0.78 -2.51 17.11
CA ARG A 149 -0.21 -3.37 17.78
C ARG A 149 0.27 -4.80 17.97
N TRP A 150 1.20 -5.26 17.15
CA TRP A 150 1.82 -6.59 17.29
C TRP A 150 3.17 -6.52 17.98
N HIS A 151 3.94 -5.47 17.69
CA HIS A 151 5.31 -5.26 18.16
C HIS A 151 5.50 -3.81 18.61
N PRO A 152 5.10 -3.43 19.84
CA PRO A 152 5.19 -2.05 20.34
C PRO A 152 6.60 -1.44 20.24
N GLU A 153 7.63 -2.28 20.40
CA GLU A 153 9.04 -1.88 20.33
C GLU A 153 9.50 -1.39 18.95
N ILE A 154 8.72 -1.68 17.88
CA ILE A 154 9.08 -1.25 16.54
C ILE A 154 9.02 0.29 16.39
N LYS A 155 8.23 0.95 17.21
CA LYS A 155 8.02 2.39 17.18
C LYS A 155 9.31 3.18 17.25
N GLU A 156 10.15 2.87 18.23
CA GLU A 156 11.42 3.58 18.46
C GLU A 156 12.45 3.34 17.36
N ARG A 157 12.21 2.33 16.52
CA ARG A 157 13.09 1.91 15.43
C ARG A 157 12.52 2.22 14.05
N THR A 158 11.39 2.93 13.98
CA THR A 158 10.71 3.26 12.73
C THR A 158 10.77 4.76 12.42
N ARG A 159 11.11 5.10 11.19
CA ARG A 159 10.97 6.44 10.65
C ARG A 159 9.74 6.51 9.75
N LYS A 160 8.77 7.32 10.14
CA LYS A 160 7.62 7.68 9.33
C LYS A 160 7.96 8.88 8.47
N ILE A 161 7.65 8.81 7.16
CA ILE A 161 7.97 9.89 6.23
C ILE A 161 7.07 9.85 4.99
N GLU A 162 6.51 10.99 4.62
CA GLU A 162 5.64 11.16 3.46
C GLU A 162 5.86 12.51 2.77
N GLY A 163 5.36 12.62 1.54
CA GLY A 163 5.47 13.79 0.70
C GLY A 163 6.70 13.78 -0.22
N PRO A 164 6.54 14.09 -1.52
CA PRO A 164 7.58 13.85 -2.53
C PRO A 164 8.85 14.66 -2.26
N ARG A 165 8.74 15.88 -1.77
CA ARG A 165 9.91 16.73 -1.47
C ARG A 165 10.75 16.17 -0.33
N ILE A 166 10.13 15.60 0.67
CA ILE A 166 10.79 15.11 1.87
C ILE A 166 11.33 13.71 1.65
N ILE A 167 10.51 12.82 1.10
CA ILE A 167 10.88 11.41 0.96
C ILE A 167 12.07 11.20 0.01
N TYR A 168 12.12 11.88 -1.13
CA TYR A 168 13.23 11.70 -2.06
C TYR A 168 14.55 12.22 -1.48
N ASN A 169 14.54 13.36 -0.77
CA ASN A 169 15.71 13.85 -0.07
C ASN A 169 16.17 12.87 1.01
N TYR A 170 15.22 12.27 1.72
CA TYR A 170 15.53 11.27 2.73
C TYR A 170 16.14 10.00 2.12
N LEU A 171 15.54 9.44 1.07
CA LEU A 171 16.07 8.29 0.36
C LEU A 171 17.49 8.55 -0.17
N ASN A 172 17.76 9.77 -0.66
CA ASN A 172 19.10 10.18 -1.10
C ASN A 172 20.14 10.17 0.02
N SER A 173 19.74 10.39 1.26
CA SER A 173 20.63 10.37 2.43
C SER A 173 20.70 9.03 3.14
N LEU A 174 19.80 8.09 2.81
CA LEU A 174 19.55 6.88 3.61
C LEU A 174 20.75 5.94 3.64
N GLU A 175 21.45 5.76 2.52
CA GLU A 175 22.65 4.94 2.47
C GLU A 175 23.80 5.51 3.33
N LYS A 176 23.93 6.83 3.37
CA LYS A 176 24.89 7.48 4.28
C LYS A 176 24.50 7.23 5.73
N LEU A 177 23.23 7.42 6.08
CA LEU A 177 22.72 7.12 7.44
C LEU A 177 22.95 5.67 7.83
N ARG A 178 22.78 4.73 6.89
CA ARG A 178 23.05 3.31 7.09
C ARG A 178 24.52 3.05 7.44
N ARG A 179 25.44 3.60 6.66
CA ARG A 179 26.90 3.49 6.92
C ARG A 179 27.30 4.07 8.27
N GLU A 180 26.66 5.17 8.67
CA GLU A 180 26.87 5.82 9.96
C GLU A 180 26.14 5.11 11.12
N LYS A 181 25.43 4.00 10.87
CA LYS A 181 24.59 3.28 11.84
C LYS A 181 23.50 4.15 12.49
N LYS A 182 23.00 5.13 11.75
CA LYS A 182 21.92 6.07 12.16
C LYS A 182 20.61 5.81 11.44
N ALA A 183 20.57 4.86 10.50
CA ALA A 183 19.35 4.51 9.80
C ALA A 183 18.36 3.83 10.76
N PRO A 184 17.04 4.06 10.59
CA PRO A 184 16.03 3.31 11.32
C PRO A 184 16.00 1.87 10.82
N LEU A 185 15.45 0.97 11.61
CA LEU A 185 15.19 -0.40 11.17
C LEU A 185 14.12 -0.44 10.09
N LEU A 186 13.05 0.33 10.26
CA LEU A 186 11.93 0.37 9.33
C LEU A 186 11.66 1.80 8.86
N VAL A 187 11.51 1.98 7.55
CA VAL A 187 11.04 3.23 6.95
C VAL A 187 9.60 3.03 6.49
N ASP A 188 8.64 3.60 7.23
CA ASP A 188 7.24 3.70 6.84
C ASP A 188 7.09 4.90 5.91
N CYS A 189 6.98 4.68 4.61
CA CYS A 189 7.04 5.75 3.63
C CYS A 189 5.97 5.66 2.54
N LEU A 190 5.41 6.82 2.23
CA LEU A 190 4.44 7.02 1.15
C LEU A 190 4.81 8.27 0.33
N ASN A 191 4.67 8.19 -1.00
CA ASN A 191 5.06 9.29 -1.88
C ASN A 191 4.19 10.54 -1.72
N CYS A 192 2.89 10.39 -1.46
CA CYS A 192 1.94 11.51 -1.41
C CYS A 192 1.87 12.13 -0.01
N GLU A 193 1.63 13.45 0.09
CA GLU A 193 1.66 14.21 1.35
C GLU A 193 0.66 13.73 2.40
N LEU A 194 -0.53 13.28 1.98
CA LEU A 194 -1.54 12.69 2.86
C LEU A 194 -1.56 11.16 2.77
N GLY A 195 -0.40 10.56 2.52
CA GLY A 195 -0.36 9.16 2.16
C GLY A 195 -1.14 8.89 0.88
N CYS A 196 -1.76 7.71 0.76
CA CYS A 196 -2.55 7.39 -0.43
C CYS A 196 -3.83 8.24 -0.57
N ASN A 197 -4.29 8.88 0.51
CA ASN A 197 -5.46 9.77 0.47
C ASN A 197 -5.22 11.01 -0.40
N GLY A 198 -3.97 11.45 -0.53
CA GLY A 198 -3.55 12.50 -1.47
C GLY A 198 -3.04 11.97 -2.81
N GLY A 199 -3.41 10.74 -3.17
CA GLY A 199 -2.96 10.07 -4.38
C GLY A 199 -3.49 10.70 -5.67
N THR A 200 -2.80 10.42 -6.79
CA THR A 200 -3.13 10.99 -8.12
C THR A 200 -4.49 10.56 -8.66
N GLY A 201 -5.11 9.57 -8.08
CA GLY A 201 -6.44 9.06 -8.43
C GLY A 201 -7.54 9.46 -7.45
N THR A 202 -7.28 10.41 -6.55
CA THR A 202 -8.29 10.97 -5.63
C THR A 202 -8.68 12.38 -6.06
N ASP A 203 -9.85 12.86 -5.65
CA ASP A 203 -10.31 14.24 -5.89
C ASP A 203 -9.81 15.23 -4.81
N TYR A 204 -8.85 14.83 -4.02
CA TYR A 204 -8.35 15.59 -2.87
C TYR A 204 -8.01 17.07 -3.16
N LYS A 205 -7.54 17.39 -4.38
CA LYS A 205 -7.20 18.77 -4.75
C LYS A 205 -8.42 19.62 -5.12
N ASN A 206 -9.60 19.02 -5.22
CA ASN A 206 -10.84 19.65 -5.63
C ASN A 206 -11.91 19.69 -4.52
N SER A 207 -11.56 19.29 -3.30
CA SER A 207 -12.44 19.28 -2.12
C SER A 207 -12.10 20.39 -1.14
#